data_35b98f96a033e3e9d145d1718920fba2
#
_entry.id   35b98f96a033e3e9d145d1718920fba2
#
_cell.length_a   1.000
_cell.length_b   1.000
_cell.length_c   1.000
_cell.angle_alpha   90.00
_cell.angle_beta   90.00
_cell.angle_gamma   90.00
#
_symmetry.space_group_name_H-M   'P 1'
#
loop_
_entity.id
_entity.type
_entity.pdbx_description
1 polymer ?
#
loop_
_entity_poly.entity_id
_entity_poly.type
_entity_poly.pdbx_seq_one_letter_code
_entity_poly.pdbx_strand_id
1 'polypeptide(L)'
;ICMGIFHDFDPSNNATADSDDGRGNRTFAGFATVYFRITEVLGDRNEQFRYELRPLSATFTKQIDPMESMTFVAYGSFTNTARRSSRYSTRTYQRYLRNVSDWEFTAENIAAQFGDLTNLSVFGIQMSGYSAYLDNIYLQGMISSLDKKALLDTRSKLFRLVGDNGVGVAFTPEAGWKQGKLYDPATGQFQKEFDIEQIDQTATEAQATANSADRKAQQAKDYIDNTLPGELSEINKRLDGVVENWFYPYTPSLYNEPAQTWI
;
A
#
# COMPACT_ATOMS: atom_id res chain seq x y z
N ILE A 1 -32.21 -21.06 -4.80
CA ILE A 1 -31.09 -21.97 -5.05
C ILE A 1 -30.69 -22.54 -3.71
N CYS A 2 -30.72 -23.86 -3.60
CA CYS A 2 -30.49 -24.56 -2.36
C CYS A 2 -29.34 -25.55 -2.49
N MET A 3 -28.63 -25.73 -1.38
CA MET A 3 -27.63 -26.78 -1.19
C MET A 3 -28.10 -27.64 -0.02
N GLY A 4 -28.27 -28.93 -0.23
CA GLY A 4 -28.58 -29.91 0.79
C GLY A 4 -27.42 -30.85 1.03
N ILE A 5 -27.28 -31.32 2.27
CA ILE A 5 -26.30 -32.33 2.65
C ILE A 5 -26.96 -33.41 3.46
N PHE A 6 -26.59 -34.63 3.25
CA PHE A 6 -27.06 -35.77 4.03
C PHE A 6 -25.97 -36.84 4.11
N HIS A 7 -26.06 -37.66 5.17
CA HIS A 7 -25.16 -38.79 5.28
C HIS A 7 -25.65 -39.89 4.32
N ASP A 8 -24.80 -40.25 3.37
CA ASP A 8 -25.07 -41.30 2.41
C ASP A 8 -24.04 -42.42 2.59
N PHE A 9 -24.51 -43.63 2.79
CA PHE A 9 -23.67 -44.81 2.99
C PHE A 9 -23.12 -45.38 1.67
N ASP A 10 -23.57 -44.88 0.52
CA ASP A 10 -23.01 -45.27 -0.77
C ASP A 10 -21.65 -44.57 -0.97
N PRO A 11 -20.53 -45.34 -0.96
CA PRO A 11 -19.19 -44.75 -1.13
C PRO A 11 -19.02 -44.02 -2.44
N SER A 12 -19.80 -44.30 -3.47
CA SER A 12 -19.75 -43.62 -4.76
C SER A 12 -20.27 -42.19 -4.71
N ASN A 13 -21.11 -41.88 -3.73
CA ASN A 13 -21.70 -40.56 -3.53
C ASN A 13 -20.97 -39.73 -2.49
N ASN A 14 -20.23 -40.35 -1.58
CA ASN A 14 -19.52 -39.67 -0.51
C ASN A 14 -18.19 -39.12 -0.95
N ALA A 15 -17.86 -37.90 -0.53
CA ALA A 15 -16.55 -37.34 -0.68
C ALA A 15 -15.55 -37.96 0.31
N THR A 16 -14.29 -38.13 -0.11
CA THR A 16 -13.21 -38.60 0.78
C THR A 16 -12.59 -37.49 1.61
N ALA A 17 -12.77 -36.25 1.18
CA ALA A 17 -12.30 -35.04 1.86
C ALA A 17 -13.23 -33.86 1.58
N ASP A 18 -13.29 -32.91 2.50
CA ASP A 18 -13.98 -31.65 2.25
C ASP A 18 -13.32 -30.91 1.11
N SER A 19 -14.08 -30.32 0.22
CA SER A 19 -13.59 -29.45 -0.84
C SER A 19 -14.53 -28.29 -1.11
N ASP A 20 -13.97 -27.20 -1.59
CA ASP A 20 -14.68 -26.01 -2.05
C ASP A 20 -13.88 -25.39 -3.21
N ASP A 21 -14.50 -25.34 -4.39
CA ASP A 21 -13.87 -24.78 -5.59
C ASP A 21 -13.97 -23.25 -5.68
N GLY A 22 -14.52 -22.59 -4.65
CA GLY A 22 -14.74 -21.15 -4.64
C GLY A 22 -15.91 -20.67 -5.49
N ARG A 23 -16.63 -21.58 -6.19
CA ARG A 23 -17.74 -21.28 -7.12
C ARG A 23 -19.10 -21.77 -6.62
N GLY A 24 -19.14 -22.29 -5.40
CA GLY A 24 -20.36 -22.87 -4.82
C GLY A 24 -20.43 -24.39 -4.90
N ASN A 25 -19.49 -25.07 -5.54
CA ASN A 25 -19.40 -26.52 -5.48
C ASN A 25 -18.71 -26.92 -4.19
N ARG A 26 -19.45 -27.53 -3.30
CA ARG A 26 -18.92 -28.03 -2.03
C ARG A 26 -19.21 -29.47 -1.86
N THR A 27 -18.23 -30.16 -1.37
CA THR A 27 -18.37 -31.56 -0.93
C THR A 27 -17.83 -31.67 0.49
N PHE A 28 -18.47 -32.54 1.28
CA PHE A 28 -18.10 -32.77 2.67
C PHE A 28 -17.78 -34.26 2.84
N ALA A 29 -16.67 -34.55 3.52
CA ALA A 29 -16.25 -35.91 3.77
C ALA A 29 -17.35 -36.69 4.50
N GLY A 30 -17.75 -37.83 3.94
CA GLY A 30 -18.79 -38.70 4.49
C GLY A 30 -20.23 -38.20 4.27
N PHE A 31 -20.44 -37.19 3.43
CA PHE A 31 -21.75 -36.68 3.09
C PHE A 31 -21.94 -36.53 1.59
N ALA A 32 -23.14 -36.80 1.12
CA ALA A 32 -23.58 -36.44 -0.21
C ALA A 32 -24.10 -35.00 -0.21
N THR A 33 -23.78 -34.28 -1.29
CA THR A 33 -24.18 -32.88 -1.50
C THR A 33 -25.06 -32.76 -2.72
N VAL A 34 -26.19 -32.11 -2.59
CA VAL A 34 -27.14 -31.89 -3.68
C VAL A 34 -27.40 -30.39 -3.87
N TYR A 35 -27.53 -29.98 -5.13
CA TYR A 35 -27.88 -28.62 -5.51
C TYR A 35 -29.21 -28.62 -6.29
N PHE A 36 -30.17 -27.85 -5.81
CA PHE A 36 -31.52 -27.80 -6.40
C PHE A 36 -32.16 -26.43 -6.20
N ARG A 37 -33.19 -26.14 -6.94
CA ARG A 37 -34.11 -25.04 -6.64
C ARG A 37 -35.51 -25.57 -6.38
N ILE A 38 -36.19 -25.00 -5.43
CA ILE A 38 -37.61 -25.27 -5.16
C ILE A 38 -38.41 -24.50 -6.22
N THR A 39 -39.22 -25.20 -6.98
CA THR A 39 -40.10 -24.66 -7.99
C THR A 39 -41.53 -24.46 -7.49
N GLU A 40 -41.98 -25.29 -6.57
CA GLU A 40 -43.31 -25.21 -5.99
C GLU A 40 -43.28 -25.79 -4.57
N VAL A 41 -44.04 -25.20 -3.68
CA VAL A 41 -44.28 -25.73 -2.32
C VAL A 41 -45.68 -26.29 -2.28
N LEU A 42 -45.82 -27.50 -1.73
CA LEU A 42 -47.03 -28.28 -1.74
C LEU A 42 -47.41 -28.70 -0.30
N GLY A 43 -48.66 -29.12 -0.14
CA GLY A 43 -49.22 -29.56 1.14
C GLY A 43 -49.71 -28.40 2.02
N ASP A 44 -50.66 -28.74 2.91
CA ASP A 44 -51.34 -27.74 3.77
C ASP A 44 -50.38 -27.09 4.79
N ARG A 45 -49.27 -27.77 5.10
CA ARG A 45 -48.22 -27.29 6.05
C ARG A 45 -46.90 -26.96 5.39
N ASN A 46 -46.88 -26.88 4.04
CA ASN A 46 -45.65 -26.65 3.26
C ASN A 46 -44.58 -27.75 3.49
N GLU A 47 -45.02 -28.99 3.71
CA GLU A 47 -44.13 -30.12 4.02
C GLU A 47 -43.54 -30.81 2.79
N GLN A 48 -44.01 -30.47 1.61
CA GLN A 48 -43.53 -31.05 0.34
C GLN A 48 -43.14 -29.94 -0.64
N PHE A 49 -42.25 -30.25 -1.55
CA PHE A 49 -41.88 -29.33 -2.61
C PHE A 49 -41.50 -30.06 -3.90
N ARG A 50 -41.76 -29.41 -5.02
CA ARG A 50 -41.17 -29.76 -6.31
C ARG A 50 -39.85 -29.06 -6.48
N TYR A 51 -38.91 -29.71 -7.12
CA TYR A 51 -37.55 -29.15 -7.32
C TYR A 51 -37.05 -29.39 -8.72
N GLU A 52 -36.04 -28.64 -9.08
CA GLU A 52 -35.23 -28.81 -10.26
C GLU A 52 -33.77 -28.92 -9.81
N LEU A 53 -33.09 -29.95 -10.27
CA LEU A 53 -31.67 -30.14 -9.97
C LEU A 53 -30.79 -29.16 -10.76
N ARG A 54 -29.66 -28.84 -10.20
CA ARG A 54 -28.61 -28.10 -10.90
C ARG A 54 -28.21 -28.88 -12.16
N PRO A 55 -28.18 -28.23 -13.36
CA PRO A 55 -27.72 -28.85 -14.60
C PRO A 55 -26.24 -29.31 -14.49
N LEU A 56 -25.96 -30.44 -15.11
CA LEU A 56 -24.56 -30.87 -15.28
C LEU A 56 -23.77 -29.87 -16.16
N SER A 57 -22.52 -29.70 -15.83
CA SER A 57 -21.58 -28.85 -16.56
C SER A 57 -20.17 -29.46 -16.52
N ALA A 58 -19.20 -28.82 -17.19
CA ALA A 58 -17.81 -29.25 -17.15
C ALA A 58 -17.19 -29.24 -15.75
N THR A 59 -17.70 -28.36 -14.86
CA THR A 59 -17.23 -28.22 -13.47
C THR A 59 -18.14 -28.92 -12.45
N PHE A 60 -19.35 -29.31 -12.84
CA PHE A 60 -20.32 -30.00 -12.02
C PHE A 60 -20.82 -31.25 -12.76
N THR A 61 -20.21 -32.38 -12.46
CA THR A 61 -20.32 -33.58 -13.30
C THR A 61 -21.24 -34.66 -12.71
N LYS A 62 -21.73 -34.45 -11.49
CA LYS A 62 -22.59 -35.45 -10.80
C LYS A 62 -23.81 -34.79 -10.19
N GLN A 63 -24.98 -35.31 -10.47
CA GLN A 63 -26.24 -34.95 -9.82
C GLN A 63 -26.63 -36.03 -8.83
N ILE A 64 -27.20 -35.63 -7.71
CA ILE A 64 -27.79 -36.50 -6.70
C ILE A 64 -29.16 -35.92 -6.37
N ASP A 65 -30.16 -36.79 -6.22
CA ASP A 65 -31.51 -36.38 -5.83
C ASP A 65 -31.56 -35.96 -4.35
N PRO A 66 -32.38 -34.97 -4.00
CA PRO A 66 -32.66 -34.65 -2.61
C PRO A 66 -33.25 -35.86 -1.86
N MET A 67 -32.75 -36.07 -0.66
CA MET A 67 -33.27 -37.12 0.22
C MET A 67 -34.38 -36.54 1.10
N GLU A 68 -35.41 -37.37 1.38
CA GLU A 68 -36.44 -37.03 2.35
C GLU A 68 -35.84 -36.67 3.71
N SER A 69 -36.36 -35.62 4.33
CA SER A 69 -35.87 -35.09 5.63
C SER A 69 -34.43 -34.59 5.67
N MET A 70 -33.77 -34.38 4.52
CA MET A 70 -32.44 -33.81 4.53
C MET A 70 -32.46 -32.35 4.99
N THR A 71 -31.34 -31.92 5.57
CA THR A 71 -31.11 -30.51 5.88
C THR A 71 -30.59 -29.78 4.65
N PHE A 72 -31.17 -28.62 4.35
CA PHE A 72 -30.67 -27.77 3.27
C PHE A 72 -30.66 -26.29 3.66
N VAL A 73 -29.85 -25.51 2.92
CA VAL A 73 -29.77 -24.06 3.06
C VAL A 73 -30.01 -23.40 1.71
N ALA A 74 -30.73 -22.28 1.68
CA ALA A 74 -30.84 -21.44 0.53
C ALA A 74 -29.65 -20.48 0.49
N TYR A 75 -28.90 -20.45 -0.61
CA TYR A 75 -27.72 -19.59 -0.75
C TYR A 75 -27.86 -18.51 -1.84
N GLY A 76 -28.94 -18.55 -2.61
CA GLY A 76 -29.22 -17.58 -3.66
C GLY A 76 -30.63 -17.70 -4.25
N SER A 77 -30.94 -16.88 -5.23
CA SER A 77 -32.24 -16.95 -5.95
C SER A 77 -32.11 -16.35 -7.36
N PHE A 78 -32.63 -17.06 -8.36
CA PHE A 78 -32.70 -16.57 -9.72
C PHE A 78 -33.58 -15.31 -9.87
N THR A 79 -34.71 -15.27 -9.15
CA THR A 79 -35.75 -14.26 -9.34
C THR A 79 -35.96 -13.33 -8.15
N ASN A 80 -35.83 -13.81 -6.94
CA ASN A 80 -36.11 -13.03 -5.72
C ASN A 80 -34.84 -12.39 -5.18
N THR A 81 -34.69 -11.07 -5.40
CA THR A 81 -33.53 -10.30 -4.97
C THR A 81 -33.32 -10.31 -3.45
N ALA A 82 -34.40 -10.35 -2.66
CA ALA A 82 -34.31 -10.40 -1.19
C ALA A 82 -33.69 -11.71 -0.66
N ARG A 83 -33.63 -12.77 -1.49
CA ARG A 83 -33.08 -14.08 -1.13
C ARG A 83 -31.73 -14.37 -1.81
N ARG A 84 -31.01 -13.34 -2.28
CA ARG A 84 -29.72 -13.49 -2.94
C ARG A 84 -28.53 -13.34 -1.99
N SER A 85 -28.77 -13.21 -0.70
CA SER A 85 -27.73 -13.13 0.32
C SER A 85 -27.79 -14.31 1.26
N SER A 86 -26.64 -14.83 1.64
CA SER A 86 -26.54 -15.97 2.54
C SER A 86 -25.24 -15.95 3.34
N ARG A 87 -25.22 -16.75 4.40
CA ARG A 87 -24.04 -17.02 5.21
C ARG A 87 -23.88 -18.52 5.39
N TYR A 88 -22.65 -18.99 5.30
CA TYR A 88 -22.32 -20.37 5.64
C TYR A 88 -20.97 -20.49 6.33
N SER A 89 -20.79 -21.58 7.04
CA SER A 89 -19.52 -21.92 7.71
C SER A 89 -19.04 -23.27 7.25
N THR A 90 -17.74 -23.39 7.08
CA THR A 90 -17.02 -24.66 6.90
C THR A 90 -16.19 -24.93 8.16
N ARG A 91 -15.32 -25.94 8.14
CA ARG A 91 -14.36 -26.19 9.22
C ARG A 91 -13.30 -25.10 9.37
N THR A 92 -12.95 -24.43 8.29
CA THR A 92 -11.81 -23.53 8.24
C THR A 92 -12.17 -22.06 8.03
N TYR A 93 -13.38 -21.76 7.55
CA TYR A 93 -13.82 -20.39 7.33
C TYR A 93 -15.32 -20.20 7.43
N GLN A 94 -15.73 -18.95 7.59
CA GLN A 94 -17.10 -18.45 7.48
C GLN A 94 -17.16 -17.46 6.32
N ARG A 95 -18.15 -17.62 5.42
CA ARG A 95 -18.32 -16.76 4.23
C ARG A 95 -19.71 -16.14 4.20
N TYR A 96 -19.78 -14.89 3.77
CA TYR A 96 -20.98 -14.14 3.51
C TYR A 96 -21.09 -13.88 2.02
N LEU A 97 -22.22 -14.26 1.43
CA LEU A 97 -22.53 -14.07 0.02
C LEU A 97 -23.57 -12.99 -0.16
N ARG A 98 -23.47 -12.28 -1.29
CA ARG A 98 -24.47 -11.30 -1.76
C ARG A 98 -24.73 -11.46 -3.25
N ASN A 99 -25.93 -11.07 -3.67
CA ASN A 99 -26.33 -10.99 -5.09
C ASN A 99 -26.18 -12.32 -5.86
N VAL A 100 -26.28 -13.46 -5.18
CA VAL A 100 -26.19 -14.77 -5.82
C VAL A 100 -27.47 -15.03 -6.62
N SER A 101 -27.37 -14.98 -7.94
CA SER A 101 -28.49 -15.12 -8.89
C SER A 101 -28.34 -16.32 -9.81
N ASP A 102 -27.30 -17.13 -9.66
CA ASP A 102 -27.04 -18.33 -10.44
C ASP A 102 -26.56 -19.47 -9.56
N TRP A 103 -26.46 -20.67 -10.12
CA TRP A 103 -25.95 -21.87 -9.46
C TRP A 103 -24.52 -21.71 -8.94
N GLU A 104 -23.70 -21.02 -9.71
CA GLU A 104 -22.33 -20.68 -9.36
C GLU A 104 -22.24 -19.20 -8.94
N PHE A 105 -21.34 -18.91 -8.04
CA PHE A 105 -21.02 -17.55 -7.66
C PHE A 105 -19.52 -17.27 -7.89
N THR A 106 -19.18 -16.02 -8.08
CA THR A 106 -17.83 -15.53 -8.30
C THR A 106 -17.31 -14.83 -7.04
N ALA A 107 -16.05 -14.38 -7.07
CA ALA A 107 -15.48 -13.56 -6.02
C ALA A 107 -16.29 -12.27 -5.74
N GLU A 108 -16.95 -11.71 -6.75
CA GLU A 108 -17.80 -10.51 -6.62
C GLU A 108 -19.04 -10.73 -5.73
N ASN A 109 -19.47 -11.98 -5.62
CA ASN A 109 -20.56 -12.35 -4.72
C ASN A 109 -20.13 -12.49 -3.26
N ILE A 110 -18.81 -12.48 -2.96
CA ILE A 110 -18.29 -12.64 -1.62
C ILE A 110 -18.20 -11.27 -0.96
N ALA A 111 -19.08 -10.99 -0.01
CA ALA A 111 -19.07 -9.75 0.76
C ALA A 111 -18.07 -9.78 1.92
N ALA A 112 -17.88 -10.95 2.53
CA ALA A 112 -16.89 -11.14 3.59
C ALA A 112 -16.51 -12.62 3.72
N GLN A 113 -15.28 -12.86 4.17
CA GLN A 113 -14.81 -14.17 4.60
C GLN A 113 -13.89 -14.02 5.80
N PHE A 114 -14.08 -14.88 6.80
CA PHE A 114 -13.25 -14.95 8.01
C PHE A 114 -12.71 -16.36 8.15
N GLY A 115 -11.43 -16.49 8.47
CA GLY A 115 -10.74 -17.77 8.62
C GLY A 115 -9.74 -17.99 7.49
N ASP A 116 -9.64 -19.21 6.99
CA ASP A 116 -8.75 -19.55 5.90
C ASP A 116 -9.19 -18.88 4.58
N LEU A 117 -8.29 -18.09 3.98
CA LEU A 117 -8.54 -17.37 2.74
C LEU A 117 -7.87 -18.01 1.52
N THR A 118 -7.26 -19.19 1.64
CA THR A 118 -6.50 -19.83 0.55
C THR A 118 -7.36 -20.15 -0.69
N ASN A 119 -8.67 -20.25 -0.54
CA ASN A 119 -9.61 -20.47 -1.63
C ASN A 119 -10.22 -19.16 -2.20
N LEU A 120 -9.66 -18.01 -1.83
CA LEU A 120 -10.16 -16.70 -2.24
C LEU A 120 -9.13 -15.97 -3.10
N SER A 121 -9.54 -15.60 -4.31
CA SER A 121 -8.80 -14.70 -5.20
C SER A 121 -9.68 -13.50 -5.54
N VAL A 122 -9.25 -12.30 -5.17
CA VAL A 122 -9.99 -11.06 -5.38
C VAL A 122 -9.03 -10.01 -5.94
N PHE A 123 -9.48 -9.24 -6.93
CA PHE A 123 -8.65 -8.22 -7.62
C PHE A 123 -7.34 -8.78 -8.21
N GLY A 124 -7.34 -10.05 -8.62
CA GLY A 124 -6.14 -10.72 -9.14
C GLY A 124 -5.11 -11.11 -8.08
N ILE A 125 -5.43 -10.94 -6.79
CA ILE A 125 -4.57 -11.31 -5.68
C ILE A 125 -5.08 -12.62 -5.08
N GLN A 126 -4.22 -13.65 -5.10
CA GLN A 126 -4.48 -14.90 -4.37
C GLN A 126 -4.22 -14.64 -2.88
N MET A 127 -5.25 -14.79 -2.07
CA MET A 127 -5.14 -14.64 -0.63
C MET A 127 -4.62 -15.90 0.03
N SER A 128 -4.10 -15.80 1.24
CA SER A 128 -3.55 -16.94 1.98
C SER A 128 -3.69 -16.77 3.49
N GLY A 129 -3.70 -17.91 4.18
CA GLY A 129 -3.70 -17.98 5.64
C GLY A 129 -5.02 -17.59 6.30
N TYR A 130 -4.99 -17.64 7.64
CA TYR A 130 -6.14 -17.28 8.48
C TYR A 130 -6.21 -15.77 8.66
N SER A 131 -7.24 -15.17 8.09
CA SER A 131 -7.40 -13.71 8.03
C SER A 131 -8.86 -13.31 7.84
N ALA A 132 -9.12 -12.04 7.55
CA ALA A 132 -10.43 -11.50 7.21
C ALA A 132 -10.37 -10.80 5.85
N TYR A 133 -11.30 -11.15 4.97
CA TYR A 133 -11.65 -10.37 3.79
C TYR A 133 -12.98 -9.66 4.03
N LEU A 134 -13.04 -8.37 3.79
CA LEU A 134 -14.21 -7.53 3.95
C LEU A 134 -14.33 -6.55 2.79
N ASP A 135 -15.51 -6.39 2.23
CA ASP A 135 -15.77 -5.41 1.18
C ASP A 135 -15.66 -3.97 1.70
N ASN A 136 -16.14 -3.73 2.92
CA ASN A 136 -16.01 -2.44 3.62
C ASN A 136 -15.70 -2.66 5.10
N ILE A 137 -14.90 -1.76 5.66
CA ILE A 137 -14.59 -1.73 7.09
C ILE A 137 -14.92 -0.35 7.64
N TYR A 138 -15.84 -0.28 8.61
CA TYR A 138 -16.10 0.92 9.41
C TYR A 138 -15.48 0.70 10.79
N LEU A 139 -14.34 1.33 11.03
CA LEU A 139 -13.55 1.14 12.24
C LEU A 139 -13.78 2.30 13.21
N GLN A 140 -14.21 1.99 14.44
CA GLN A 140 -14.17 2.90 15.58
C GLN A 140 -13.26 2.28 16.64
N GLY A 141 -12.00 2.68 16.67
CA GLY A 141 -11.00 2.11 17.57
C GLY A 141 -9.62 2.09 16.91
N MET A 142 -8.90 1.01 17.11
CA MET A 142 -7.55 0.88 16.56
C MET A 142 -7.28 -0.47 15.89
N ILE A 143 -6.38 -0.46 14.93
CA ILE A 143 -5.68 -1.63 14.39
C ILE A 143 -4.22 -1.48 14.79
N SER A 144 -3.66 -2.47 15.47
CA SER A 144 -2.28 -2.41 15.93
C SER A 144 -1.59 -3.77 15.75
N SER A 145 -0.30 -3.75 15.39
CA SER A 145 0.57 -4.91 15.56
C SER A 145 0.82 -5.17 17.05
N LEU A 146 1.21 -6.41 17.40
CA LEU A 146 1.49 -6.79 18.78
C LEU A 146 2.63 -5.98 19.41
N ASP A 147 3.63 -5.64 18.61
CA ASP A 147 4.79 -4.83 19.01
C ASP A 147 4.51 -3.31 18.96
N LYS A 148 3.27 -2.91 18.68
CA LYS A 148 2.80 -1.53 18.54
C LYS A 148 3.54 -0.69 17.49
N LYS A 149 4.33 -1.30 16.63
CA LYS A 149 5.07 -0.61 15.57
C LYS A 149 4.18 -0.17 14.42
N ALA A 150 3.13 -0.93 14.08
CA ALA A 150 2.11 -0.53 13.13
C ALA A 150 0.81 -0.17 13.88
N LEU A 151 0.28 1.02 13.66
CA LEU A 151 -0.92 1.52 14.35
C LEU A 151 -1.75 2.41 13.42
N LEU A 152 -3.05 2.12 13.37
CA LEU A 152 -4.08 3.04 12.91
C LEU A 152 -5.08 3.22 14.03
N ASP A 153 -5.11 4.36 14.67
CA ASP A 153 -6.07 4.71 15.72
C ASP A 153 -7.01 5.81 15.22
N THR A 154 -8.28 5.47 15.03
CA THR A 154 -9.31 6.40 14.53
C THR A 154 -9.79 7.39 15.60
N ARG A 155 -9.54 7.14 16.90
CA ARG A 155 -9.94 8.03 18.00
C ARG A 155 -8.95 9.19 18.14
N SER A 156 -7.66 8.88 18.19
CA SER A 156 -6.59 9.88 18.23
C SER A 156 -6.18 10.35 16.83
N LYS A 157 -6.80 9.80 15.76
CA LYS A 157 -6.47 10.09 14.36
C LYS A 157 -4.98 9.87 14.04
N LEU A 158 -4.36 8.92 14.73
CA LEU A 158 -2.94 8.59 14.59
C LEU A 158 -2.76 7.43 13.62
N PHE A 159 -1.95 7.64 12.61
CA PHE A 159 -1.30 6.58 11.83
C PHE A 159 0.18 6.53 12.21
N ARG A 160 0.72 5.34 12.42
CA ARG A 160 2.15 5.14 12.72
C ARG A 160 2.66 3.84 12.12
N LEU A 161 3.86 3.89 11.57
CA LEU A 161 4.58 2.73 11.07
C LEU A 161 6.06 2.85 11.45
N VAL A 162 6.59 1.85 12.13
CA VAL A 162 7.97 1.81 12.67
C VAL A 162 8.68 0.57 12.15
N GLY A 163 9.87 0.73 11.61
CA GLY A 163 10.75 -0.38 11.22
C GLY A 163 11.47 -0.99 12.43
N ASP A 164 12.10 -2.15 12.21
CA ASP A 164 12.83 -2.88 13.27
C ASP A 164 14.03 -2.12 13.83
N ASN A 165 14.58 -1.19 13.08
CA ASN A 165 15.64 -0.28 13.48
C ASN A 165 15.17 0.90 14.37
N GLY A 166 13.89 0.95 14.74
CA GLY A 166 13.29 2.02 15.54
C GLY A 166 13.09 3.35 14.79
N VAL A 167 13.27 3.35 13.46
CA VAL A 167 12.96 4.50 12.59
C VAL A 167 11.59 4.30 12.00
N GLY A 168 10.79 5.36 11.92
CA GLY A 168 9.45 5.25 11.37
C GLY A 168 8.82 6.59 11.03
N VAL A 169 7.54 6.53 10.70
CA VAL A 169 6.71 7.70 10.40
C VAL A 169 5.46 7.68 11.25
N ALA A 170 4.99 8.87 11.60
CA ALA A 170 3.70 9.09 12.23
C ALA A 170 2.96 10.23 11.52
N PHE A 171 1.64 10.16 11.52
CA PHE A 171 0.77 11.20 11.00
C PHE A 171 -0.36 11.47 11.99
N THR A 172 -0.61 12.74 12.28
CA THR A 172 -1.86 13.23 12.84
C THR A 172 -2.32 14.45 12.05
N PRO A 173 -3.64 14.74 11.97
CA PRO A 173 -4.13 15.91 11.26
C PRO A 173 -3.58 17.24 11.79
N GLU A 174 -3.28 17.30 13.09
CA GLU A 174 -2.79 18.49 13.78
C GLU A 174 -1.30 18.74 13.55
N ALA A 175 -0.49 17.67 13.42
CA ALA A 175 0.98 17.76 13.33
C ALA A 175 1.52 17.38 11.96
N GLY A 176 0.69 16.89 11.03
CA GLY A 176 1.13 16.40 9.73
C GLY A 176 1.98 15.13 9.81
N TRP A 177 2.81 14.91 8.81
CA TRP A 177 3.75 13.80 8.75
C TRP A 177 5.02 14.10 9.51
N LYS A 178 5.40 13.21 10.40
CA LYS A 178 6.68 13.25 11.12
C LYS A 178 7.49 12.00 10.88
N GLN A 179 8.79 12.15 10.70
CA GLN A 179 9.76 11.06 10.81
C GLN A 179 10.23 10.96 12.24
N GLY A 180 10.19 9.75 12.80
CA GLY A 180 10.67 9.48 14.15
C GLY A 180 11.87 8.53 14.17
N LYS A 181 12.71 8.67 15.18
CA LYS A 181 13.83 7.77 15.51
C LYS A 181 13.79 7.39 16.97
N LEU A 182 14.42 6.26 17.29
CA LEU A 182 14.47 5.72 18.65
C LEU A 182 13.06 5.49 19.23
N TYR A 183 12.28 4.68 18.52
CA TYR A 183 10.95 4.30 18.99
C TYR A 183 11.01 3.51 20.28
N ASP A 184 10.22 3.91 21.26
CA ASP A 184 10.04 3.21 22.53
C ASP A 184 8.72 2.42 22.51
N PRO A 185 8.76 1.08 22.49
CA PRO A 185 7.55 0.27 22.50
C PRO A 185 6.72 0.37 23.79
N ALA A 186 7.35 0.74 24.91
CA ALA A 186 6.68 0.85 26.21
C ALA A 186 5.74 2.06 26.23
N THR A 187 6.22 3.21 25.77
CA THR A 187 5.44 4.45 25.70
C THR A 187 4.67 4.60 24.38
N GLY A 188 5.11 3.91 23.33
CA GLY A 188 4.55 4.06 22.00
C GLY A 188 4.93 5.38 21.32
N GLN A 189 6.07 5.97 21.69
CA GLN A 189 6.52 7.27 21.19
C GLN A 189 7.93 7.21 20.59
N PHE A 190 8.26 8.14 19.72
CA PHE A 190 9.62 8.37 19.28
C PHE A 190 10.33 9.32 20.25
N GLN A 191 11.57 9.03 20.59
CA GLN A 191 12.39 9.93 21.41
C GLN A 191 12.91 11.14 20.63
N LYS A 192 12.99 11.01 19.29
CA LYS A 192 13.36 12.10 18.37
C LYS A 192 12.36 12.12 17.21
N GLU A 193 11.77 13.27 16.98
CA GLU A 193 10.85 13.50 15.87
C GLU A 193 11.34 14.67 15.01
N PHE A 194 11.10 14.56 13.71
CA PHE A 194 11.44 15.56 12.72
C PHE A 194 10.19 15.80 11.86
N ASP A 195 9.86 17.05 11.66
CA ASP A 195 8.84 17.45 10.70
C ASP A 195 9.35 17.20 9.27
N ILE A 196 8.64 16.43 8.49
CA ILE A 196 9.06 16.07 7.12
C ILE A 196 9.03 17.30 6.21
N GLU A 197 8.06 18.19 6.37
CA GLU A 197 7.97 19.43 5.59
C GLU A 197 9.13 20.37 5.92
N GLN A 198 9.49 20.48 7.19
CA GLN A 198 10.64 21.28 7.62
C GLN A 198 11.98 20.74 7.14
N ILE A 199 12.11 19.39 7.07
CA ILE A 199 13.30 18.75 6.49
C ILE A 199 13.43 19.10 5.00
N ASP A 200 12.36 19.04 4.25
CA ASP A 200 12.35 19.36 2.82
C ASP A 200 12.68 20.83 2.56
N GLN A 201 12.12 21.76 3.34
CA GLN A 201 12.45 23.18 3.29
C GLN A 201 13.93 23.41 3.58
N THR A 202 14.46 22.83 4.65
CA THR A 202 15.87 22.96 5.03
C THR A 202 16.79 22.41 3.95
N ALA A 203 16.45 21.28 3.33
CA ALA A 203 17.20 20.70 2.22
C ALA A 203 17.19 21.63 0.99
N THR A 204 16.06 22.20 0.68
CA THR A 204 15.88 23.16 -0.44
C THR A 204 16.70 24.44 -0.21
N GLU A 205 16.67 24.99 0.99
CA GLU A 205 17.47 26.19 1.37
C GLU A 205 18.97 25.88 1.33
N ALA A 206 19.38 24.72 1.83
CA ALA A 206 20.78 24.29 1.78
C ALA A 206 21.26 24.14 0.33
N GLN A 207 20.46 23.56 -0.55
CA GLN A 207 20.78 23.45 -1.98
C GLN A 207 20.88 24.82 -2.66
N ALA A 208 19.98 25.75 -2.35
CA ALA A 208 20.02 27.12 -2.89
C ALA A 208 21.28 27.87 -2.41
N THR A 209 21.66 27.67 -1.15
CA THR A 209 22.90 28.25 -0.58
C THR A 209 24.15 27.67 -1.26
N ALA A 210 24.20 26.35 -1.45
CA ALA A 210 25.29 25.69 -2.16
C ALA A 210 25.43 26.20 -3.60
N ASN A 211 24.33 26.30 -4.34
CA ASN A 211 24.32 26.84 -5.70
C ASN A 211 24.75 28.31 -5.76
N SER A 212 24.46 29.11 -4.74
CA SER A 212 24.90 30.49 -4.63
C SER A 212 26.41 30.58 -4.36
N ALA A 213 26.94 29.71 -3.50
CA ALA A 213 28.36 29.61 -3.22
C ALA A 213 29.15 29.18 -4.47
N ASP A 214 28.69 28.20 -5.21
CA ASP A 214 29.28 27.76 -6.47
C ASP A 214 29.34 28.88 -7.51
N ARG A 215 28.26 29.65 -7.66
CA ARG A 215 28.24 30.80 -8.57
C ARG A 215 29.26 31.86 -8.17
N LYS A 216 29.37 32.17 -6.87
CA LYS A 216 30.37 33.14 -6.38
C LYS A 216 31.81 32.63 -6.59
N ALA A 217 32.05 31.34 -6.36
CA ALA A 217 33.33 30.70 -6.61
C ALA A 217 33.71 30.77 -8.10
N GLN A 218 32.74 30.48 -8.99
CA GLN A 218 32.98 30.60 -10.43
C GLN A 218 33.26 32.04 -10.86
N GLN A 219 32.51 33.01 -10.36
CA GLN A 219 32.77 34.45 -10.62
C GLN A 219 34.14 34.87 -10.15
N ALA A 220 34.55 34.45 -8.94
CA ALA A 220 35.89 34.75 -8.44
C ALA A 220 36.98 34.10 -9.30
N LYS A 221 36.79 32.87 -9.74
CA LYS A 221 37.67 32.17 -10.65
C LYS A 221 37.78 32.92 -12.00
N ASP A 222 36.65 33.29 -12.58
CA ASP A 222 36.60 34.01 -13.85
C ASP A 222 37.32 35.40 -13.75
N TYR A 223 37.17 36.08 -12.61
CA TYR A 223 37.92 37.31 -12.34
C TYR A 223 39.45 37.09 -12.27
N ILE A 224 39.88 36.06 -11.52
CA ILE A 224 41.29 35.69 -11.38
C ILE A 224 41.90 35.29 -12.73
N ASP A 225 41.15 34.45 -13.49
CA ASP A 225 41.68 33.89 -14.73
C ASP A 225 41.69 34.90 -15.91
N ASN A 226 40.67 35.78 -15.98
CA ASN A 226 40.44 36.63 -17.16
C ASN A 226 40.67 38.13 -16.93
N THR A 227 40.42 38.65 -15.72
CA THR A 227 40.45 40.10 -15.45
C THR A 227 41.73 40.50 -14.73
N LEU A 228 42.09 39.81 -13.67
CA LEU A 228 43.23 40.13 -12.82
C LEU A 228 44.58 40.16 -13.57
N PRO A 229 44.89 39.27 -14.53
CA PRO A 229 46.13 39.33 -15.30
C PRO A 229 46.26 40.61 -16.12
N GLY A 230 45.15 41.13 -16.67
CA GLY A 230 45.12 42.41 -17.40
C GLY A 230 45.39 43.59 -16.49
N GLU A 231 44.77 43.67 -15.33
CA GLU A 231 44.98 44.71 -14.32
C GLU A 231 46.43 44.71 -13.81
N LEU A 232 47.01 43.54 -13.52
CA LEU A 232 48.39 43.39 -13.10
C LEU A 232 49.38 43.84 -14.19
N SER A 233 49.09 43.50 -15.46
CA SER A 233 49.90 43.93 -16.59
C SER A 233 49.88 45.46 -16.73
N GLU A 234 48.77 46.12 -16.54
CA GLU A 234 48.62 47.55 -16.61
C GLU A 234 49.31 48.27 -15.45
N ILE A 235 49.25 47.74 -14.25
CA ILE A 235 49.98 48.23 -13.07
C ILE A 235 51.49 48.10 -13.31
N ASN A 236 52.00 47.00 -13.83
CA ASN A 236 53.39 46.78 -14.12
C ASN A 236 53.92 47.80 -15.18
N LYS A 237 53.17 48.04 -16.26
CA LYS A 237 53.49 49.05 -17.25
C LYS A 237 53.62 50.45 -16.64
N ARG A 238 52.77 50.81 -15.72
CA ARG A 238 52.78 52.07 -15.01
C ARG A 238 54.02 52.19 -14.08
N LEU A 239 54.35 51.07 -13.38
CA LEU A 239 55.55 51.00 -12.53
C LEU A 239 56.84 51.08 -13.33
N ASP A 240 56.92 50.35 -14.46
CA ASP A 240 58.07 50.36 -15.33
C ASP A 240 58.32 51.81 -15.85
N GLY A 241 57.27 52.54 -16.22
CA GLY A 241 57.40 53.95 -16.65
C GLY A 241 57.86 54.86 -15.52
N VAL A 242 57.54 54.58 -14.27
CA VAL A 242 58.02 55.36 -13.10
C VAL A 242 59.45 55.00 -12.75
N VAL A 243 59.88 53.75 -12.90
CA VAL A 243 61.26 53.30 -12.61
C VAL A 243 62.24 53.84 -13.68
N GLU A 244 61.82 53.79 -14.94
CA GLU A 244 62.69 54.38 -16.04
C GLU A 244 62.92 55.86 -15.85
N ASN A 245 62.06 56.61 -15.24
CA ASN A 245 62.21 58.02 -14.98
C ASN A 245 63.07 58.35 -13.76
N TRP A 246 63.40 57.37 -12.90
CA TRP A 246 64.10 57.60 -11.63
C TRP A 246 65.50 56.95 -11.52
N PHE A 247 65.86 56.06 -12.43
CA PHE A 247 67.17 55.36 -12.41
C PHE A 247 68.16 55.95 -13.40
N TYR A 248 69.06 56.73 -12.89
CA TYR A 248 70.21 57.14 -13.60
C TYR A 248 71.39 56.24 -13.25
N PRO A 249 72.25 55.84 -14.25
CA PRO A 249 73.40 55.01 -14.00
C PRO A 249 74.57 55.76 -13.30
N TYR A 250 74.35 57.01 -13.04
CA TYR A 250 75.31 57.90 -12.35
C TYR A 250 74.58 58.91 -11.48
N THR A 251 75.29 59.61 -10.58
CA THR A 251 74.67 60.67 -9.77
C THR A 251 74.37 61.88 -10.65
N PRO A 252 73.10 62.29 -10.77
CA PRO A 252 72.76 63.48 -11.60
C PRO A 252 73.38 64.74 -11.05
N SER A 253 73.86 65.59 -11.97
CA SER A 253 74.36 66.91 -11.62
C SER A 253 73.95 67.97 -12.69
N LEU A 254 74.00 69.23 -12.35
CA LEU A 254 73.63 70.32 -13.26
C LEU A 254 74.51 70.40 -14.52
N TYR A 255 75.63 69.69 -14.55
CA TYR A 255 76.53 69.70 -15.66
C TYR A 255 76.39 68.50 -16.61
N ASN A 256 75.83 67.41 -16.17
CA ASN A 256 75.75 66.19 -16.97
C ASN A 256 74.30 65.77 -17.31
N GLU A 257 73.31 66.51 -16.82
CA GLU A 257 71.90 66.26 -17.13
C GLU A 257 71.26 67.46 -17.84
N PRO A 258 70.45 67.27 -18.89
CA PRO A 258 69.69 68.36 -19.50
C PRO A 258 68.69 68.93 -18.52
N ALA A 259 68.49 70.26 -18.50
CA ALA A 259 67.61 70.96 -17.59
C ALA A 259 66.10 70.43 -17.62
N GLN A 260 65.76 69.74 -18.66
CA GLN A 260 64.40 69.16 -18.86
C GLN A 260 64.20 67.85 -18.15
N THR A 261 65.25 67.22 -17.59
CA THR A 261 65.14 65.89 -16.89
C THR A 261 65.01 66.05 -15.39
N TRP A 262 64.93 67.23 -14.87
CA TRP A 262 64.74 67.52 -13.43
C TRP A 262 63.32 68.00 -13.08
N ILE A 263 62.29 67.36 -13.61
CA ILE A 263 60.91 67.70 -13.30
C ILE A 263 60.32 66.57 -12.37
#